data_7a82037722acb5ca571805734be88663
#
_entry.id   7a82037722acb5ca571805734be88663
#
_cell.length_a   1.000
_cell.length_b   1.000
_cell.length_c   1.000
_cell.angle_alpha   90.00
_cell.angle_beta   90.00
_cell.angle_gamma   90.00
#
_symmetry.space_group_name_H-M   'P 1'
#
loop_
_entity.id
_entity.type
_entity.pdbx_description
1 polymer ?
#
loop_
_entity_poly.entity_id
_entity_poly.type
_entity_poly.pdbx_seq_one_letter_code
_entity_poly.pdbx_strand_id
1 'polypeptide(L)'
;MDTIVHRRPGVRAMKAEQIYEGFIGFEERSAGLYLDLSVRFADDPALRWFFVDMAMEEKQHAGMLQHCREAGVFAEELPGNEEVQRLDGLFKKMELRIGAAGLTLDDAFDCAIKLESSEINDIYSKLTAPIEGPAHMMRKKMELSVAAHFERLYEAARNFGASADIQMRLAKLLTSGRPPGEHA
;
A
#
# COMPACT_ATOMS: atom_id res chain seq x y z
N MET A 1 21.02 25.38 31.96
CA MET A 1 20.34 25.94 30.74
C MET A 1 20.99 25.27 29.56
N ASP A 2 20.46 24.11 29.17
CA ASP A 2 20.96 23.38 28.01
C ASP A 2 20.33 23.98 26.73
N THR A 3 21.18 24.60 25.94
CA THR A 3 20.82 25.17 24.66
C THR A 3 20.58 24.01 23.68
N ILE A 4 19.31 23.74 23.38
CA ILE A 4 18.91 22.80 22.31
C ILE A 4 19.41 23.38 20.99
N VAL A 5 20.54 22.88 20.53
CA VAL A 5 21.05 23.19 19.19
C VAL A 5 20.17 22.45 18.19
N HIS A 6 19.20 23.14 17.60
CA HIS A 6 18.48 22.65 16.42
C HIS A 6 19.48 22.51 15.27
N ARG A 7 20.06 21.32 15.10
CA ARG A 7 20.79 20.99 13.87
C ARG A 7 19.82 21.04 12.72
N ARG A 8 20.06 21.95 11.76
CA ARG A 8 19.36 21.93 10.49
C ARG A 8 19.59 20.56 9.84
N PRO A 9 18.53 19.89 9.34
CA PRO A 9 18.70 18.61 8.65
C PRO A 9 19.65 18.79 7.47
N GLY A 10 20.58 17.86 7.28
CA GLY A 10 21.46 17.84 6.12
C GLY A 10 20.68 17.60 4.83
N VAL A 11 21.24 17.93 3.68
CA VAL A 11 20.61 17.77 2.35
C VAL A 11 20.06 16.34 2.13
N ARG A 12 20.76 15.31 2.64
CA ARG A 12 20.32 13.91 2.56
C ARG A 12 19.05 13.67 3.39
N ALA A 13 18.96 14.24 4.59
CA ALA A 13 17.78 14.11 5.44
C ALA A 13 16.56 14.81 4.82
N MET A 14 16.73 16.00 4.24
CA MET A 14 15.66 16.72 3.53
C MET A 14 15.14 15.92 2.34
N LYS A 15 16.02 15.25 1.59
CA LYS A 15 15.59 14.37 0.48
C LYS A 15 14.83 13.15 1.00
N ALA A 16 15.24 12.55 2.11
CA ALA A 16 14.54 11.43 2.73
C ALA A 16 13.13 11.84 3.20
N GLU A 17 13.00 12.97 3.90
CA GLU A 17 11.70 13.51 4.31
C GLU A 17 10.71 13.68 3.15
N GLN A 18 11.18 14.21 2.01
CA GLN A 18 10.35 14.38 0.80
C GLN A 18 9.91 13.05 0.20
N ILE A 19 10.78 12.04 0.24
CA ILE A 19 10.45 10.70 -0.26
C ILE A 19 9.39 10.06 0.64
N TYR A 20 9.58 10.10 1.96
CA TYR A 20 8.58 9.58 2.90
C TYR A 20 7.24 10.29 2.76
N GLU A 21 7.22 11.62 2.60
CA GLU A 21 6.01 12.38 2.31
C GLU A 21 5.31 11.90 1.04
N GLY A 22 6.07 11.64 -0.03
CA GLY A 22 5.53 11.10 -1.27
C GLY A 22 4.90 9.72 -1.10
N PHE A 23 5.54 8.83 -0.32
CA PHE A 23 5.02 7.48 -0.07
C PHE A 23 3.85 7.48 0.92
N ILE A 24 3.81 8.34 1.92
CA ILE A 24 2.61 8.61 2.72
C ILE A 24 1.45 8.99 1.78
N GLY A 25 1.71 9.85 0.79
CA GLY A 25 0.71 10.22 -0.21
C GLY A 25 0.23 9.04 -1.06
N PHE A 26 1.09 8.08 -1.40
CA PHE A 26 0.67 6.87 -2.14
C PHE A 26 -0.20 5.95 -1.29
N GLU A 27 0.14 5.70 -0.02
CA GLU A 27 -0.69 4.92 0.90
C GLU A 27 -2.06 5.59 1.15
N GLU A 28 -2.08 6.91 1.27
CA GLU A 28 -3.32 7.69 1.36
C GLU A 28 -4.19 7.56 0.10
N ARG A 29 -3.58 7.53 -1.10
CA ARG A 29 -4.28 7.28 -2.37
C ARG A 29 -4.79 5.85 -2.44
N SER A 30 -4.01 4.85 -2.01
CA SER A 30 -4.45 3.45 -1.90
C SER A 30 -5.71 3.35 -1.06
N ALA A 31 -5.70 3.93 0.13
CA ALA A 31 -6.87 3.99 1.01
C ALA A 31 -8.06 4.68 0.32
N GLY A 32 -7.81 5.78 -0.40
CA GLY A 32 -8.83 6.50 -1.18
C GLY A 32 -9.48 5.62 -2.23
N LEU A 33 -8.69 4.87 -3.01
CA LEU A 33 -9.17 3.94 -4.03
C LEU A 33 -10.08 2.85 -3.44
N TYR A 34 -9.69 2.25 -2.31
CA TYR A 34 -10.51 1.25 -1.62
C TYR A 34 -11.80 1.85 -1.04
N LEU A 35 -11.76 3.09 -0.51
CA LEU A 35 -12.98 3.78 -0.08
C LEU A 35 -13.91 4.09 -1.25
N ASP A 36 -13.39 4.50 -2.39
CA ASP A 36 -14.19 4.71 -3.61
C ASP A 36 -14.84 3.41 -4.07
N LEU A 37 -14.12 2.29 -4.04
CA LEU A 37 -14.69 0.96 -4.31
C LEU A 37 -15.79 0.62 -3.30
N SER A 38 -15.60 0.90 -2.01
CA SER A 38 -16.62 0.66 -0.98
C SER A 38 -17.92 1.43 -1.22
N VAL A 39 -17.82 2.62 -1.80
CA VAL A 39 -18.97 3.44 -2.19
C VAL A 39 -19.64 2.90 -3.45
N ARG A 40 -18.85 2.45 -4.44
CA ARG A 40 -19.35 1.87 -5.70
C ARG A 40 -20.14 0.58 -5.48
N PHE A 41 -19.77 -0.21 -4.48
CA PHE A 41 -20.43 -1.48 -4.14
C PHE A 41 -21.24 -1.37 -2.83
N ALA A 42 -21.81 -0.19 -2.55
CA ALA A 42 -22.56 0.07 -1.31
C ALA A 42 -23.81 -0.81 -1.14
N ASP A 43 -24.37 -1.32 -2.23
CA ASP A 43 -25.56 -2.19 -2.23
C ASP A 43 -25.26 -3.61 -1.71
N ASP A 44 -23.99 -4.03 -1.70
CA ASP A 44 -23.53 -5.26 -1.05
C ASP A 44 -22.76 -4.90 0.25
N PRO A 45 -23.37 -5.01 1.43
CA PRO A 45 -22.74 -4.64 2.68
C PRO A 45 -21.45 -5.40 2.99
N ALA A 46 -21.36 -6.69 2.61
CA ALA A 46 -20.19 -7.51 2.89
C ALA A 46 -19.00 -7.09 2.01
N LEU A 47 -19.25 -6.86 0.71
CA LEU A 47 -18.24 -6.37 -0.23
C LEU A 47 -17.79 -4.95 0.13
N ARG A 48 -18.74 -4.09 0.50
CA ARG A 48 -18.44 -2.74 1.01
C ARG A 48 -17.48 -2.80 2.19
N TRP A 49 -17.77 -3.60 3.20
CA TRP A 49 -16.93 -3.72 4.39
C TRP A 49 -15.56 -4.31 4.07
N PHE A 50 -15.48 -5.26 3.14
CA PHE A 50 -14.20 -5.79 2.67
C PHE A 50 -13.29 -4.65 2.14
N PHE A 51 -13.81 -3.77 1.28
CA PHE A 51 -13.02 -2.64 0.78
C PHE A 51 -12.71 -1.60 1.86
N VAL A 52 -13.61 -1.38 2.84
CA VAL A 52 -13.32 -0.51 3.99
C VAL A 52 -12.16 -1.08 4.81
N ASP A 53 -12.13 -2.39 5.07
CA ASP A 53 -11.03 -3.02 5.81
C ASP A 53 -9.70 -2.87 5.09
N MET A 54 -9.67 -3.06 3.76
CA MET A 54 -8.48 -2.81 2.94
C MET A 54 -8.03 -1.35 3.08
N ALA A 55 -8.94 -0.38 2.97
CA ALA A 55 -8.61 1.03 3.13
C ALA A 55 -8.03 1.37 4.50
N MET A 56 -8.53 0.76 5.57
CA MET A 56 -8.03 0.98 6.93
C MET A 56 -6.61 0.47 7.11
N GLU A 57 -6.22 -0.59 6.42
CA GLU A 57 -4.84 -1.09 6.46
C GLU A 57 -3.88 -0.15 5.75
N GLU A 58 -4.26 0.39 4.58
CA GLU A 58 -3.45 1.40 3.88
C GLU A 58 -3.25 2.67 4.74
N LYS A 59 -4.27 3.08 5.51
CA LYS A 59 -4.14 4.16 6.50
C LYS A 59 -3.13 3.83 7.61
N GLN A 60 -3.04 2.58 8.03
CA GLN A 60 -2.04 2.14 9.01
C GLN A 60 -0.63 2.18 8.40
N HIS A 61 -0.48 1.80 7.12
CA HIS A 61 0.79 1.92 6.39
C HIS A 61 1.23 3.39 6.30
N ALA A 62 0.35 4.30 5.90
CA ALA A 62 0.64 5.73 5.90
C ALA A 62 1.07 6.23 7.28
N GLY A 63 0.38 5.83 8.34
CA GLY A 63 0.71 6.20 9.73
C GLY A 63 2.09 5.71 10.18
N MET A 64 2.52 4.53 9.72
CA MET A 64 3.86 4.00 10.03
C MET A 64 4.96 4.80 9.32
N LEU A 65 4.77 5.13 8.03
CA LEU A 65 5.69 5.99 7.29
C LEU A 65 5.77 7.40 7.89
N GLN A 66 4.65 7.94 8.34
CA GLN A 66 4.61 9.21 9.06
C GLN A 66 5.41 9.14 10.36
N HIS A 67 5.26 8.06 11.14
CA HIS A 67 6.06 7.83 12.34
C HIS A 67 7.56 7.81 12.03
N CYS A 68 8.00 7.10 10.98
CA CYS A 68 9.39 7.10 10.55
C CYS A 68 9.89 8.51 10.26
N ARG A 69 9.12 9.27 9.48
CA ARG A 69 9.46 10.65 9.10
C ARG A 69 9.60 11.55 10.33
N GLU A 70 8.64 11.52 11.25
CA GLU A 70 8.62 12.36 12.46
C GLU A 70 9.73 12.00 13.43
N ALA A 71 10.07 10.71 13.53
CA ALA A 71 11.16 10.22 14.37
C ALA A 71 12.55 10.43 13.73
N GLY A 72 12.63 10.87 12.45
CA GLY A 72 13.87 10.99 11.71
C GLY A 72 14.56 9.65 11.43
N VAL A 73 13.77 8.57 11.37
CA VAL A 73 14.22 7.20 11.09
C VAL A 73 14.05 6.92 9.61
N PHE A 74 15.14 6.97 8.85
CA PHE A 74 15.10 6.83 7.40
C PHE A 74 15.90 5.62 6.93
N ALA A 75 15.38 4.95 5.89
CA ALA A 75 16.06 3.87 5.20
C ALA A 75 17.39 4.35 4.58
N GLU A 76 18.37 3.45 4.52
CA GLU A 76 19.66 3.74 3.87
C GLU A 76 19.51 3.90 2.36
N GLU A 77 18.71 3.03 1.76
CA GLU A 77 18.36 3.08 0.34
C GLU A 77 16.96 3.66 0.15
N LEU A 78 16.87 4.66 -0.68
CA LEU A 78 15.63 5.36 -0.98
C LEU A 78 15.24 5.09 -2.43
N PRO A 79 13.93 4.94 -2.71
CA PRO A 79 13.44 4.73 -4.06
C PRO A 79 13.83 5.89 -5.00
N GLY A 80 14.07 5.53 -6.25
CA GLY A 80 14.44 6.48 -7.31
C GLY A 80 13.23 7.19 -7.92
N ASN A 81 13.49 8.25 -8.68
CA ASN A 81 12.44 9.01 -9.36
C ASN A 81 11.63 8.16 -10.36
N GLU A 82 12.25 7.16 -11.00
CA GLU A 82 11.57 6.29 -11.96
C GLU A 82 10.52 5.41 -11.28
N GLU A 83 10.81 4.88 -10.08
CA GLU A 83 9.88 4.09 -9.29
C GLU A 83 8.67 4.95 -8.87
N VAL A 84 8.93 6.16 -8.38
CA VAL A 84 7.89 7.13 -8.01
C VAL A 84 6.99 7.46 -9.22
N GLN A 85 7.58 7.69 -10.40
CA GLN A 85 6.82 8.00 -11.62
C GLN A 85 5.99 6.81 -12.10
N ARG A 86 6.50 5.57 -12.01
CA ARG A 86 5.74 4.36 -12.36
C ARG A 86 4.53 4.20 -11.45
N LEU A 87 4.72 4.36 -10.13
CA LEU A 87 3.63 4.30 -9.16
C LEU A 87 2.58 5.39 -9.43
N ASP A 88 2.99 6.65 -9.60
CA ASP A 88 2.05 7.72 -9.90
C ASP A 88 1.24 7.45 -11.18
N GLY A 89 1.90 6.92 -12.22
CA GLY A 89 1.22 6.50 -13.45
C GLY A 89 0.23 5.35 -13.24
N LEU A 90 0.54 4.40 -12.36
CA LEU A 90 -0.36 3.31 -11.99
C LEU A 90 -1.59 3.86 -11.25
N PHE A 91 -1.39 4.68 -10.23
CA PHE A 91 -2.49 5.29 -9.46
C PHE A 91 -3.44 6.09 -10.34
N LYS A 92 -2.93 6.94 -11.23
CA LYS A 92 -3.76 7.70 -12.17
C LYS A 92 -4.65 6.81 -13.05
N LYS A 93 -4.13 5.65 -13.49
CA LYS A 93 -4.93 4.69 -14.28
C LYS A 93 -6.02 4.04 -13.43
N MET A 94 -5.74 3.68 -12.18
CA MET A 94 -6.72 3.10 -11.27
C MET A 94 -7.80 4.11 -10.88
N GLU A 95 -7.43 5.35 -10.55
CA GLU A 95 -8.34 6.44 -10.24
C GLU A 95 -9.32 6.68 -11.41
N LEU A 96 -8.81 6.74 -12.65
CA LEU A 96 -9.64 6.87 -13.84
C LEU A 96 -10.59 5.67 -14.02
N ARG A 97 -10.11 4.44 -13.78
CA ARG A 97 -10.94 3.24 -13.95
C ARG A 97 -12.04 3.17 -12.89
N ILE A 98 -11.72 3.42 -11.63
CA ILE A 98 -12.68 3.39 -10.52
C ILE A 98 -13.69 4.53 -10.65
N GLY A 99 -13.27 5.70 -11.14
CA GLY A 99 -14.15 6.85 -11.41
C GLY A 99 -15.09 6.66 -12.59
N ALA A 100 -14.81 5.72 -13.51
CA ALA A 100 -15.58 5.53 -14.72
C ALA A 100 -16.99 4.96 -14.44
N ALA A 101 -17.95 5.29 -15.31
CA ALA A 101 -19.25 4.65 -15.32
C ALA A 101 -19.13 3.17 -15.72
N GLY A 102 -19.99 2.31 -15.14
CA GLY A 102 -20.03 0.89 -15.48
C GLY A 102 -18.85 0.07 -14.92
N LEU A 103 -18.27 0.49 -13.81
CA LEU A 103 -17.28 -0.31 -13.08
C LEU A 103 -17.90 -1.66 -12.69
N THR A 104 -17.26 -2.74 -13.11
CA THR A 104 -17.68 -4.10 -12.77
C THR A 104 -16.95 -4.61 -11.53
N LEU A 105 -17.45 -5.71 -10.95
CA LEU A 105 -16.76 -6.40 -9.85
C LEU A 105 -15.35 -6.86 -10.26
N ASP A 106 -15.22 -7.39 -11.47
CA ASP A 106 -13.93 -7.82 -12.01
C ASP A 106 -12.96 -6.66 -12.16
N ASP A 107 -13.41 -5.49 -12.56
CA ASP A 107 -12.59 -4.28 -12.62
C ASP A 107 -12.10 -3.86 -11.25
N ALA A 108 -12.94 -3.97 -10.22
CA ALA A 108 -12.56 -3.65 -8.85
C ALA A 108 -11.45 -4.59 -8.35
N PHE A 109 -11.62 -5.90 -8.55
CA PHE A 109 -10.57 -6.87 -8.19
C PHE A 109 -9.32 -6.74 -9.05
N ASP A 110 -9.44 -6.40 -10.34
CA ASP A 110 -8.28 -6.12 -11.20
C ASP A 110 -7.49 -4.91 -10.70
N CYS A 111 -8.15 -3.86 -10.27
CA CYS A 111 -7.50 -2.70 -9.64
C CYS A 111 -6.81 -3.10 -8.34
N ALA A 112 -7.47 -3.86 -7.46
CA ALA A 112 -6.88 -4.33 -6.21
C ALA A 112 -5.65 -5.24 -6.46
N ILE A 113 -5.74 -6.19 -7.40
CA ILE A 113 -4.60 -7.04 -7.79
C ILE A 113 -3.41 -6.19 -8.25
N LYS A 114 -3.65 -5.18 -9.09
CA LYS A 114 -2.59 -4.30 -9.60
C LYS A 114 -1.95 -3.47 -8.50
N LEU A 115 -2.75 -3.00 -7.54
CA LEU A 115 -2.27 -2.25 -6.40
C LEU A 115 -1.36 -3.14 -5.53
N GLU A 116 -1.87 -4.28 -5.08
CA GLU A 116 -1.16 -5.19 -4.18
C GLU A 116 0.07 -5.86 -4.82
N SER A 117 0.06 -6.07 -6.14
CA SER A 117 1.22 -6.59 -6.88
C SER A 117 2.19 -5.50 -7.36
N SER A 118 1.94 -4.25 -7.02
CA SER A 118 2.82 -3.14 -7.39
C SER A 118 4.07 -3.07 -6.49
N GLU A 119 5.02 -2.23 -6.88
CA GLU A 119 6.24 -1.97 -6.12
C GLU A 119 6.00 -1.28 -4.77
N ILE A 120 4.76 -0.79 -4.50
CA ILE A 120 4.47 0.00 -3.29
C ILE A 120 4.74 -0.79 -2.01
N ASN A 121 4.33 -2.07 -1.95
CA ASN A 121 4.54 -2.93 -0.79
C ASN A 121 6.02 -3.23 -0.54
N ASP A 122 6.80 -3.46 -1.62
CA ASP A 122 8.25 -3.68 -1.52
C ASP A 122 8.96 -2.42 -1.01
N ILE A 123 8.57 -1.25 -1.51
CA ILE A 123 9.14 0.02 -1.09
C ILE A 123 8.73 0.34 0.34
N TYR A 124 7.46 0.11 0.72
CA TYR A 124 6.99 0.24 2.10
C TYR A 124 7.85 -0.58 3.07
N SER A 125 8.07 -1.86 2.77
CA SER A 125 8.89 -2.75 3.58
C SER A 125 10.32 -2.23 3.75
N LYS A 126 10.94 -1.71 2.69
CA LYS A 126 12.27 -1.10 2.72
C LYS A 126 12.29 0.18 3.57
N LEU A 127 11.31 1.06 3.39
CA LEU A 127 11.23 2.34 4.11
C LEU A 127 10.98 2.14 5.61
N THR A 128 10.26 1.11 6.00
CA THR A 128 9.97 0.81 7.41
C THR A 128 11.01 -0.10 8.07
N ALA A 129 11.93 -0.71 7.30
CA ALA A 129 12.96 -1.63 7.80
C ALA A 129 13.80 -1.08 8.99
N PRO A 130 14.18 0.22 9.03
CA PRO A 130 14.99 0.76 10.12
C PRO A 130 14.25 0.90 11.46
N ILE A 131 12.96 0.61 11.56
CA ILE A 131 12.19 0.75 12.78
C ILE A 131 12.64 -0.29 13.81
N GLU A 132 13.08 0.18 14.97
CA GLU A 132 13.47 -0.63 16.11
C GLU A 132 12.60 -0.37 17.35
N GLY A 133 12.85 -1.11 18.44
CA GLY A 133 12.17 -0.91 19.72
C GLY A 133 10.69 -1.31 19.71
N PRO A 134 9.81 -0.64 20.45
CA PRO A 134 8.39 -1.02 20.56
C PRO A 134 7.63 -0.98 19.24
N ALA A 135 7.98 -0.06 18.34
CA ALA A 135 7.36 0.08 17.04
C ALA A 135 7.71 -1.07 16.07
N HIS A 136 8.83 -1.79 16.32
CA HIS A 136 9.22 -2.96 15.54
C HIS A 136 8.16 -4.06 15.53
N MET A 137 7.52 -4.33 16.67
CA MET A 137 6.45 -5.34 16.75
C MET A 137 5.23 -4.94 15.91
N MET A 138 4.90 -3.65 15.89
CA MET A 138 3.81 -3.14 15.07
C MET A 138 4.16 -3.25 13.57
N ARG A 139 5.36 -2.84 13.16
CA ARG A 139 5.88 -3.02 11.81
C ARG A 139 5.77 -4.48 11.35
N LYS A 140 6.26 -5.42 12.16
CA LYS A 140 6.21 -6.85 11.83
C LYS A 140 4.78 -7.37 11.67
N LYS A 141 3.83 -6.91 12.49
CA LYS A 141 2.41 -7.24 12.35
C LYS A 141 1.85 -6.74 11.02
N MET A 142 2.22 -5.53 10.61
CA MET A 142 1.78 -4.94 9.34
C MET A 142 2.38 -5.66 8.13
N GLU A 143 3.65 -6.06 8.18
CA GLU A 143 4.27 -6.90 7.14
C GLU A 143 3.53 -8.24 6.94
N LEU A 144 3.09 -8.87 8.03
CA LEU A 144 2.27 -10.08 7.96
C LEU A 144 0.89 -9.79 7.36
N SER A 145 0.33 -8.61 7.62
CA SER A 145 -0.95 -8.18 7.01
C SER A 145 -0.79 -8.03 5.50
N VAL A 146 0.24 -7.34 5.02
CA VAL A 146 0.55 -7.21 3.58
C VAL A 146 0.67 -8.60 2.91
N ALA A 147 1.38 -9.53 3.55
CA ALA A 147 1.51 -10.90 3.03
C ALA A 147 0.16 -11.62 2.90
N ALA A 148 -0.80 -11.32 3.79
CA ALA A 148 -2.15 -11.89 3.78
C ALA A 148 -3.11 -11.22 2.79
N HIS A 149 -2.76 -10.07 2.19
CA HIS A 149 -3.66 -9.34 1.28
C HIS A 149 -4.11 -10.20 0.09
N PHE A 150 -3.21 -10.94 -0.55
CA PHE A 150 -3.57 -11.80 -1.68
C PHE A 150 -4.50 -12.96 -1.29
N GLU A 151 -4.33 -13.55 -0.10
CA GLU A 151 -5.24 -14.57 0.40
C GLU A 151 -6.64 -14.00 0.59
N ARG A 152 -6.75 -12.84 1.23
CA ARG A 152 -8.02 -12.16 1.46
C ARG A 152 -8.69 -11.71 0.16
N LEU A 153 -7.92 -11.20 -0.80
CA LEU A 153 -8.43 -10.86 -2.13
C LEU A 153 -8.95 -12.09 -2.87
N TYR A 154 -8.25 -13.22 -2.77
CA TYR A 154 -8.68 -14.47 -3.40
C TYR A 154 -9.98 -15.01 -2.79
N GLU A 155 -10.06 -15.04 -1.46
CA GLU A 155 -11.28 -15.45 -0.76
C GLU A 155 -12.46 -14.52 -1.08
N ALA A 156 -12.22 -13.22 -1.07
CA ALA A 156 -13.24 -12.23 -1.43
C ALA A 156 -13.70 -12.40 -2.88
N ALA A 157 -12.79 -12.53 -3.85
CA ALA A 157 -13.13 -12.73 -5.25
C ALA A 157 -14.00 -13.98 -5.46
N ARG A 158 -13.73 -15.06 -4.74
CA ARG A 158 -14.56 -16.27 -4.78
C ARG A 158 -15.93 -16.04 -4.14
N ASN A 159 -15.97 -15.45 -2.96
CA ASN A 159 -17.21 -15.28 -2.18
C ASN A 159 -18.18 -14.31 -2.85
N PHE A 160 -17.67 -13.28 -3.51
CA PHE A 160 -18.48 -12.28 -4.21
C PHE A 160 -18.73 -12.61 -5.69
N GLY A 161 -18.20 -13.73 -6.19
CA GLY A 161 -18.49 -14.23 -7.53
C GLY A 161 -17.77 -13.47 -8.65
N ALA A 162 -16.56 -12.99 -8.42
CA ALA A 162 -15.68 -12.50 -9.47
C ALA A 162 -15.39 -13.60 -10.50
N SER A 163 -15.09 -13.23 -11.74
CA SER A 163 -14.87 -14.17 -12.83
C SER A 163 -13.75 -15.19 -12.56
N ALA A 164 -13.81 -16.32 -13.28
CA ALA A 164 -12.78 -17.35 -13.21
C ALA A 164 -11.37 -16.82 -13.55
N ASP A 165 -11.27 -15.83 -14.43
CA ASP A 165 -10.00 -15.18 -14.79
C ASP A 165 -9.38 -14.45 -13.57
N ILE A 166 -10.16 -13.63 -12.87
CA ILE A 166 -9.72 -12.93 -11.65
C ILE A 166 -9.28 -13.95 -10.59
N GLN A 167 -10.08 -14.99 -10.34
CA GLN A 167 -9.78 -16.02 -9.36
C GLN A 167 -8.49 -16.77 -9.71
N MET A 168 -8.29 -17.11 -10.99
CA MET A 168 -7.09 -17.80 -11.46
C MET A 168 -5.83 -16.94 -11.32
N ARG A 169 -5.92 -15.65 -11.63
CA ARG A 169 -4.81 -14.69 -11.44
C ARG A 169 -4.40 -14.59 -9.98
N LEU A 170 -5.35 -14.47 -9.06
CA LEU A 170 -5.09 -14.44 -7.62
C LEU A 170 -4.49 -15.77 -7.12
N ALA A 171 -5.04 -16.92 -7.55
CA ALA A 171 -4.49 -18.23 -7.22
C ALA A 171 -3.03 -18.39 -7.68
N LYS A 172 -2.69 -17.86 -8.88
CA LYS A 172 -1.32 -17.87 -9.39
C LYS A 172 -0.39 -17.01 -8.54
N LEU A 173 -0.82 -15.85 -8.08
CA LEU A 173 -0.03 -14.98 -7.19
C LEU A 173 0.25 -15.66 -5.85
N LEU A 174 -0.74 -16.34 -5.28
CA LEU A 174 -0.58 -17.13 -4.04
C LEU A 174 0.42 -18.28 -4.19
N THR A 175 0.40 -18.98 -5.35
CA THR A 175 1.26 -20.14 -5.57
C THR A 175 2.66 -19.79 -6.05
N SER A 176 2.86 -18.59 -6.61
CA SER A 176 4.20 -18.14 -7.07
C SER A 176 5.17 -17.87 -5.93
N GLY A 177 4.70 -17.97 -4.67
CA GLY A 177 5.56 -17.97 -3.47
C GLY A 177 6.45 -16.75 -3.34
N ARG A 178 6.06 -15.62 -3.92
CA ARG A 178 6.88 -14.41 -3.88
C ARG A 178 6.57 -13.64 -2.60
N PRO A 179 7.39 -13.78 -1.54
CA PRO A 179 7.36 -12.76 -0.52
C PRO A 179 7.74 -11.43 -1.20
N PRO A 180 7.07 -10.31 -0.87
CA PRO A 180 7.52 -9.01 -1.32
C PRO A 180 8.99 -8.86 -0.89
N GLY A 181 9.90 -8.69 -1.84
CA GLY A 181 11.28 -8.34 -1.54
C GLY A 181 12.41 -9.24 -2.05
N GLU A 182 12.17 -10.39 -2.70
CA GLU A 182 13.26 -11.15 -3.34
C GLU A 182 13.33 -10.88 -4.86
N HIS A 183 13.93 -9.75 -5.20
CA HIS A 183 14.50 -9.52 -6.52
C HIS A 183 16.01 -9.82 -6.44
N ALA A 184 16.44 -10.87 -7.17
CA ALA A 184 17.82 -11.11 -7.49
C ALA A 184 18.39 -10.00 -8.38
#